data_1986ef7d7e27a3b7e0e1e9e49b77a87b
#
_entry.id   1986ef7d7e27a3b7e0e1e9e49b77a87b
#
_cell.length_a   1.000
_cell.length_b   1.000
_cell.length_c   1.000
_cell.angle_alpha   90.00
_cell.angle_beta   90.00
_cell.angle_gamma   90.00
#
_symmetry.space_group_name_H-M   'P 1'
#
loop_
_entity.id
_entity.type
_entity.pdbx_description
1 polymer ?
#
loop_
_entity_poly.entity_id
_entity_poly.type
_entity_poly.pdbx_seq_one_letter_code
_entity_poly.pdbx_strand_id
1 'polypeptide(L)'
;VYMQMYNKAGRGQSQGNQIRMTLPYVRVDIPVIIVFRALGFVADRDILEHVVYDFSDTDMMERLRPSLDEAFVVQNQTIALDFIGRRGSATNIGRSKRVQYAKELLQKEVLPHVGTEEQSDTKKAFFVGYIVHKLLMCSLERIDEDDRDHYGKKRLDLAGPLLGGLFRMLFRKLTKDVLAYLQKCIDEARDFNLACVNYSI
;
A
#
# COMPACT_ATOMS: atom_id res chain seq x y z
N VAL A 1 3.74 3.04 -3.33
CA VAL A 1 3.64 3.29 -1.88
C VAL A 1 4.86 4.07 -1.46
N TYR A 2 4.66 5.22 -0.83
CA TYR A 2 5.73 6.01 -0.23
C TYR A 2 5.23 6.64 1.08
N MET A 3 6.16 7.07 1.91
CA MET A 3 5.86 7.75 3.16
C MET A 3 6.48 9.14 3.17
N GLN A 4 5.75 10.08 3.73
CA GLN A 4 6.20 11.46 3.87
C GLN A 4 5.93 11.96 5.29
N MET A 5 6.83 12.80 5.75
CA MET A 5 6.68 13.53 7.00
C MET A 5 6.23 14.95 6.68
N TYR A 6 5.07 15.33 7.20
CA TYR A 6 4.49 16.65 7.03
C TYR A 6 4.66 17.48 8.29
N ASN A 7 5.24 18.64 8.15
CA ASN A 7 5.24 19.63 9.22
C ASN A 7 3.97 20.46 9.13
N LYS A 8 2.99 20.17 9.97
CA LYS A 8 1.73 20.90 10.01
C LYS A 8 1.82 22.04 11.04
N ALA A 9 2.22 23.23 10.58
CA ALA A 9 1.98 24.45 11.31
C ALA A 9 0.50 24.84 11.16
N GLY A 10 -0.36 24.46 12.08
CA GLY A 10 -1.82 24.72 11.98
C GLY A 10 -2.49 24.88 13.34
N ARG A 11 -3.52 25.73 13.40
CA ARG A 11 -4.43 25.89 14.54
C ARG A 11 -5.19 24.59 14.77
N GLY A 12 -4.76 23.73 15.71
CA GLY A 12 -5.46 22.49 16.05
C GLY A 12 -4.57 21.44 16.71
N GLN A 13 -5.15 20.42 17.25
CA GLN A 13 -4.70 19.45 18.26
C GLN A 13 -3.40 18.65 17.99
N SER A 14 -2.70 18.82 16.89
CA SER A 14 -1.41 18.15 16.66
C SER A 14 -0.43 19.09 15.94
N GLN A 15 0.30 19.87 16.72
CA GLN A 15 1.49 20.56 16.22
C GLN A 15 2.63 19.56 16.14
N GLY A 16 3.30 19.47 14.99
CA GLY A 16 4.47 18.64 14.82
C GLY A 16 4.50 17.86 13.49
N ASN A 17 5.54 17.10 13.32
CA ASN A 17 5.77 16.31 12.14
C ASN A 17 4.86 15.06 12.12
N GLN A 18 3.91 15.01 11.21
CA GLN A 18 3.01 13.88 11.01
C GLN A 18 3.50 12.99 9.89
N ILE A 19 3.52 11.69 10.12
CA ILE A 19 3.92 10.70 9.11
C ILE A 19 2.68 10.15 8.42
N ARG A 20 2.64 10.28 7.11
CA ARG A 20 1.56 9.78 6.25
C ARG A 20 2.09 8.85 5.18
N MET A 21 1.26 7.89 4.82
CA MET A 21 1.53 6.88 3.81
C MET A 21 0.58 7.02 2.64
N THR A 22 1.12 7.07 1.44
CA THR A 22 0.33 7.01 0.20
C THR A 22 0.01 5.58 -0.14
N LEU A 23 -1.27 5.26 -0.24
CA LEU A 23 -1.76 3.94 -0.63
C LEU A 23 -2.23 3.94 -2.09
N PRO A 24 -2.02 2.84 -2.83
CA PRO A 24 -2.58 2.71 -4.17
C PRO A 24 -4.12 2.81 -4.13
N TYR A 25 -4.70 3.40 -5.16
CA TYR A 25 -6.15 3.60 -5.30
C TYR A 25 -6.83 4.41 -4.19
N VAL A 26 -6.06 5.06 -3.31
CA VAL A 26 -6.55 5.98 -2.29
C VAL A 26 -6.15 7.39 -2.67
N ARG A 27 -7.11 8.32 -2.63
CA ARG A 27 -6.92 9.69 -3.15
C ARG A 27 -6.14 10.61 -2.22
N VAL A 28 -6.07 10.28 -0.95
CA VAL A 28 -5.49 11.12 0.11
C VAL A 28 -4.52 10.29 0.93
N ASP A 29 -3.42 10.90 1.32
CA ASP A 29 -2.44 10.25 2.18
C ASP A 29 -3.03 9.91 3.55
N ILE A 30 -2.82 8.68 3.99
CA ILE A 30 -3.37 8.14 5.21
C ILE A 30 -2.33 8.24 6.34
N PRO A 31 -2.70 8.71 7.55
CA PRO A 31 -1.82 8.65 8.71
C PRO A 31 -1.30 7.22 8.93
N VAL A 32 0.00 7.06 9.10
CA VAL A 32 0.63 5.74 9.15
C VAL A 32 0.10 4.88 10.30
N ILE A 33 -0.24 5.49 11.42
CA ILE A 33 -0.80 4.77 12.58
C ILE A 33 -2.17 4.14 12.24
N ILE A 34 -2.97 4.79 11.41
CA ILE A 34 -4.25 4.20 10.93
C ILE A 34 -3.98 2.99 10.04
N VAL A 35 -2.90 3.00 9.27
CA VAL A 35 -2.49 1.83 8.46
C VAL A 35 -2.10 0.66 9.36
N PHE A 36 -1.33 0.89 10.44
CA PHE A 36 -1.02 -0.15 11.42
C PHE A 36 -2.27 -0.74 12.07
N ARG A 37 -3.22 0.12 12.49
CA ARG A 37 -4.49 -0.32 13.08
C ARG A 37 -5.34 -1.11 12.08
N ALA A 38 -5.31 -0.75 10.80
CA ALA A 38 -5.99 -1.50 9.74
C ALA A 38 -5.35 -2.87 9.49
N LEU A 39 -4.02 -3.01 9.66
CA LEU A 39 -3.31 -4.29 9.61
C LEU A 39 -3.50 -5.16 10.86
N GLY A 40 -4.21 -4.66 11.89
CA GLY A 40 -4.53 -5.43 13.11
C GLY A 40 -3.79 -5.00 14.37
N PHE A 41 -2.81 -4.10 14.27
CA PHE A 41 -2.06 -3.58 15.43
C PHE A 41 -2.76 -2.36 16.01
N VAL A 42 -3.68 -2.61 16.93
CA VAL A 42 -4.56 -1.57 17.50
C VAL A 42 -3.89 -0.84 18.67
N ALA A 43 -3.15 -1.55 19.51
CA ALA A 43 -2.48 -0.96 20.66
C ALA A 43 -1.27 -0.12 20.23
N ASP A 44 -1.15 1.09 20.80
CA ASP A 44 -0.05 1.99 20.49
C ASP A 44 1.31 1.39 20.87
N ARG A 45 1.34 0.56 21.94
CA ARG A 45 2.54 -0.16 22.34
C ARG A 45 3.04 -1.10 21.25
N ASP A 46 2.14 -1.88 20.65
CA ASP A 46 2.51 -2.83 19.59
C ASP A 46 3.03 -2.08 18.35
N ILE A 47 2.45 -0.91 18.03
CA ILE A 47 2.92 -0.06 16.94
C ILE A 47 4.33 0.49 17.26
N LEU A 48 4.54 0.94 18.49
CA LEU A 48 5.85 1.42 18.93
C LEU A 48 6.92 0.33 18.84
N GLU A 49 6.61 -0.91 19.23
CA GLU A 49 7.53 -2.06 19.10
C GLU A 49 7.94 -2.34 17.66
N HIS A 50 7.09 -2.04 16.68
CA HIS A 50 7.40 -2.20 15.25
C HIS A 50 8.22 -1.06 14.67
N VAL A 51 8.18 0.13 15.28
CA VAL A 51 8.82 1.34 14.77
C VAL A 51 10.06 1.70 15.58
N VAL A 52 9.95 1.71 16.91
CA VAL A 52 11.01 2.10 17.84
C VAL A 52 11.52 0.82 18.49
N TYR A 53 12.58 0.26 17.99
CA TYR A 53 13.13 -1.02 18.50
C TYR A 53 13.70 -0.90 19.92
N ASP A 54 14.08 0.31 20.35
CA ASP A 54 14.56 0.60 21.70
C ASP A 54 13.69 1.68 22.35
N PHE A 55 12.96 1.30 23.40
CA PHE A 55 12.10 2.23 24.15
C PHE A 55 12.85 3.25 24.99
N SER A 56 14.17 3.10 25.14
CA SER A 56 15.01 4.12 25.80
C SER A 56 15.30 5.32 24.88
N ASP A 57 15.00 5.21 23.56
CA ASP A 57 15.17 6.28 22.59
C ASP A 57 14.00 7.29 22.66
N THR A 58 14.14 8.25 23.58
CA THR A 58 13.13 9.30 23.83
C THR A 58 12.93 10.22 22.63
N ASP A 59 14.00 10.53 21.88
CA ASP A 59 13.94 11.45 20.74
C ASP A 59 13.07 10.88 19.61
N MET A 60 13.24 9.59 19.34
CA MET A 60 12.44 8.89 18.32
C MET A 60 10.97 8.80 18.73
N MET A 61 10.69 8.53 20.02
CA MET A 61 9.34 8.49 20.56
C MET A 61 8.66 9.86 20.50
N GLU A 62 9.36 10.93 20.87
CA GLU A 62 8.82 12.30 20.78
C GLU A 62 8.52 12.71 19.33
N ARG A 63 9.35 12.27 18.38
CA ARG A 63 9.13 12.56 16.96
C ARG A 63 7.93 11.80 16.38
N LEU A 64 7.61 10.62 16.89
CA LEU A 64 6.46 9.83 16.48
C LEU A 64 5.14 10.26 17.15
N ARG A 65 5.21 10.88 18.32
CA ARG A 65 4.05 11.28 19.13
C ARG A 65 2.97 12.07 18.36
N PRO A 66 3.29 13.08 17.52
CA PRO A 66 2.26 13.81 16.76
C PRO A 66 1.46 12.92 15.78
N SER A 67 2.09 11.86 15.29
CA SER A 67 1.42 10.89 14.43
C SER A 67 0.47 9.98 15.22
N LEU A 68 0.80 9.63 16.46
CA LEU A 68 -0.08 8.89 17.38
C LEU A 68 -1.30 9.74 17.77
N ASP A 69 -1.07 11.01 18.11
CA ASP A 69 -2.12 11.95 18.51
C ASP A 69 -3.13 12.19 17.34
N GLU A 70 -2.65 12.27 16.09
CA GLU A 70 -3.54 12.41 14.91
C GLU A 70 -4.48 11.22 14.76
N ALA A 71 -4.02 10.03 15.08
CA ALA A 71 -4.79 8.80 14.91
C ALA A 71 -5.64 8.42 16.14
N PHE A 72 -5.60 9.19 17.23
CA PHE A 72 -6.25 8.88 18.49
C PHE A 72 -7.76 8.55 18.35
N VAL A 73 -8.46 9.21 17.42
CA VAL A 73 -9.90 9.01 17.18
C VAL A 73 -10.22 7.61 16.63
N VAL A 74 -9.25 6.94 16.00
CA VAL A 74 -9.46 5.64 15.31
C VAL A 74 -8.82 4.53 16.14
N GLN A 75 -9.54 3.98 17.10
CA GLN A 75 -9.02 2.96 18.04
C GLN A 75 -9.45 1.52 17.73
N ASN A 76 -10.01 1.25 16.54
CA ASN A 76 -10.48 -0.08 16.19
C ASN A 76 -10.12 -0.41 14.74
N GLN A 77 -9.78 -1.67 14.47
CA GLN A 77 -9.43 -2.15 13.14
C GLN A 77 -10.54 -1.88 12.11
N THR A 78 -11.80 -2.17 12.44
CA THR A 78 -12.93 -1.96 11.53
C THR A 78 -13.14 -0.49 11.18
N ILE A 79 -12.89 0.42 12.14
CA ILE A 79 -12.98 1.87 11.92
C ILE A 79 -11.81 2.33 11.05
N ALA A 80 -10.60 1.79 11.27
CA ALA A 80 -9.44 2.09 10.46
C ALA A 80 -9.62 1.65 8.99
N LEU A 81 -10.16 0.45 8.77
CA LEU A 81 -10.50 -0.05 7.43
C LEU A 81 -11.59 0.82 6.76
N ASP A 82 -12.64 1.21 7.49
CA ASP A 82 -13.68 2.11 6.96
C ASP A 82 -13.10 3.50 6.63
N PHE A 83 -12.16 3.99 7.45
CA PHE A 83 -11.47 5.26 7.20
C PHE A 83 -10.68 5.23 5.88
N ILE A 84 -9.97 4.14 5.60
CA ILE A 84 -9.25 3.92 4.32
C ILE A 84 -10.26 3.76 3.18
N GLY A 85 -11.28 2.94 3.37
CA GLY A 85 -12.29 2.66 2.34
C GLY A 85 -13.09 3.89 1.89
N ARG A 86 -13.37 4.85 2.79
CA ARG A 86 -14.01 6.13 2.43
C ARG A 86 -13.18 7.00 1.50
N ARG A 87 -11.87 6.87 1.54
CA ARG A 87 -10.91 7.62 0.73
C ARG A 87 -10.48 6.88 -0.54
N GLY A 88 -10.94 5.65 -0.71
CA GLY A 88 -10.73 4.85 -1.91
C GLY A 88 -11.50 5.37 -3.13
N SER A 89 -11.25 4.77 -4.27
CA SER A 89 -11.85 5.15 -5.55
C SER A 89 -13.34 4.81 -5.65
N ALA A 90 -13.83 3.86 -4.87
CA ALA A 90 -15.22 3.41 -4.87
C ALA A 90 -16.08 4.33 -3.98
N THR A 91 -16.76 5.29 -4.58
CA THR A 91 -17.74 6.15 -3.91
C THR A 91 -19.13 5.48 -3.90
N ASN A 92 -19.94 5.75 -2.88
CA ASN A 92 -21.33 5.27 -2.72
C ASN A 92 -21.52 3.77 -2.43
N ILE A 93 -20.56 3.14 -1.77
CA ILE A 93 -20.65 1.75 -1.34
C ILE A 93 -21.01 1.67 0.15
N GLY A 94 -21.85 0.70 0.54
CA GLY A 94 -22.20 0.44 1.93
C GLY A 94 -20.96 0.16 2.82
N ARG A 95 -21.09 0.42 4.15
CA ARG A 95 -19.97 0.30 5.09
C ARG A 95 -19.26 -1.06 5.04
N SER A 96 -20.02 -2.16 4.99
CA SER A 96 -19.45 -3.52 4.93
C SER A 96 -18.57 -3.72 3.69
N LYS A 97 -19.05 -3.32 2.53
CA LYS A 97 -18.29 -3.42 1.27
C LYS A 97 -17.05 -2.52 1.27
N ARG A 98 -17.11 -1.34 1.92
CA ARG A 98 -15.93 -0.46 2.05
C ARG A 98 -14.83 -1.09 2.90
N VAL A 99 -15.22 -1.71 4.02
CA VAL A 99 -14.29 -2.43 4.90
C VAL A 99 -13.64 -3.58 4.15
N GLN A 100 -14.43 -4.36 3.41
CA GLN A 100 -13.91 -5.46 2.59
C GLN A 100 -12.96 -4.96 1.50
N TYR A 101 -13.34 -3.89 0.79
CA TYR A 101 -12.49 -3.25 -0.22
C TYR A 101 -11.14 -2.80 0.36
N ALA A 102 -11.16 -2.14 1.52
CA ALA A 102 -9.94 -1.70 2.19
C ALA A 102 -9.06 -2.89 2.61
N LYS A 103 -9.65 -3.98 3.09
CA LYS A 103 -8.93 -5.22 3.43
C LYS A 103 -8.27 -5.82 2.19
N GLU A 104 -8.99 -5.97 1.09
CA GLU A 104 -8.46 -6.49 -0.17
C GLU A 104 -7.35 -5.60 -0.74
N LEU A 105 -7.49 -4.28 -0.63
CA LEU A 105 -6.47 -3.32 -1.06
C LEU A 105 -5.18 -3.50 -0.25
N LEU A 106 -5.27 -3.58 1.07
CA LEU A 106 -4.11 -3.81 1.94
C LEU A 106 -3.44 -5.17 1.65
N GLN A 107 -4.22 -6.20 1.34
CA GLN A 107 -3.68 -7.53 1.06
C GLN A 107 -3.04 -7.66 -0.32
N LYS A 108 -3.68 -7.16 -1.36
CA LYS A 108 -3.27 -7.42 -2.75
C LYS A 108 -2.38 -6.34 -3.34
N GLU A 109 -2.66 -5.06 -3.02
CA GLU A 109 -2.03 -3.92 -3.69
C GLU A 109 -0.91 -3.28 -2.85
N VAL A 110 -1.02 -3.33 -1.52
CA VAL A 110 -0.01 -2.77 -0.64
C VAL A 110 1.07 -3.80 -0.38
N LEU A 111 2.31 -3.49 -0.78
CA LEU A 111 3.49 -4.35 -0.59
C LEU A 111 3.28 -5.81 -1.07
N PRO A 112 2.90 -6.04 -2.34
CA PRO A 112 2.57 -7.36 -2.84
C PRO A 112 3.76 -8.33 -2.81
N HIS A 113 5.00 -7.82 -2.82
CA HIS A 113 6.23 -8.61 -2.72
C HIS A 113 6.45 -9.24 -1.34
N VAL A 114 5.80 -8.73 -0.29
CA VAL A 114 5.87 -9.29 1.07
C VAL A 114 4.93 -10.49 1.21
N GLY A 115 3.80 -10.44 0.52
CA GLY A 115 2.79 -11.48 0.51
C GLY A 115 1.40 -10.91 0.20
N THR A 116 0.52 -11.78 -0.31
CA THR A 116 -0.86 -11.43 -0.66
C THR A 116 -1.90 -12.18 0.19
N GLU A 117 -1.44 -13.05 1.09
CA GLU A 117 -2.28 -13.84 1.98
C GLU A 117 -2.66 -13.06 3.26
N GLU A 118 -3.74 -13.46 3.92
CA GLU A 118 -4.16 -12.85 5.19
C GLU A 118 -3.08 -12.94 6.29
N GLN A 119 -2.29 -14.00 6.28
CA GLN A 119 -1.18 -14.20 7.22
C GLN A 119 0.00 -13.25 6.99
N SER A 120 0.02 -12.53 5.87
CA SER A 120 1.10 -11.61 5.54
C SER A 120 0.97 -10.23 6.21
N ASP A 121 -0.16 -9.94 6.86
CA ASP A 121 -0.42 -8.63 7.47
C ASP A 121 0.62 -8.26 8.54
N THR A 122 1.05 -9.23 9.35
CA THR A 122 2.14 -9.05 10.32
C THR A 122 3.47 -8.70 9.64
N LYS A 123 3.83 -9.41 8.57
CA LYS A 123 5.07 -9.13 7.82
C LYS A 123 5.02 -7.75 7.17
N LYS A 124 3.84 -7.34 6.67
CA LYS A 124 3.63 -5.99 6.12
C LYS A 124 3.78 -4.92 7.18
N ALA A 125 3.24 -5.15 8.38
CA ALA A 125 3.39 -4.22 9.50
C ALA A 125 4.87 -4.03 9.89
N PHE A 126 5.65 -5.11 9.98
CA PHE A 126 7.10 -5.02 10.21
C PHE A 126 7.80 -4.23 9.11
N PHE A 127 7.45 -4.46 7.86
CA PHE A 127 8.06 -3.72 6.74
C PHE A 127 7.67 -2.23 6.75
N VAL A 128 6.41 -1.92 7.04
CA VAL A 128 5.94 -0.54 7.25
C VAL A 128 6.68 0.11 8.41
N GLY A 129 6.82 -0.60 9.54
CA GLY A 129 7.59 -0.15 10.70
C GLY A 129 9.05 0.16 10.35
N TYR A 130 9.69 -0.72 9.59
CA TYR A 130 11.06 -0.49 9.11
C TYR A 130 11.19 0.77 8.26
N ILE A 131 10.24 1.03 7.35
CA ILE A 131 10.26 2.26 6.53
C ILE A 131 10.10 3.50 7.41
N VAL A 132 9.16 3.46 8.39
CA VAL A 132 8.96 4.56 9.34
C VAL A 132 10.21 4.78 10.21
N HIS A 133 10.81 3.70 10.70
CA HIS A 133 12.05 3.76 11.48
C HIS A 133 13.16 4.47 10.68
N LYS A 134 13.38 4.08 9.43
CA LYS A 134 14.37 4.71 8.56
C LYS A 134 14.09 6.20 8.33
N LEU A 135 12.82 6.56 8.14
CA LEU A 135 12.41 7.95 7.96
C LEU A 135 12.70 8.77 9.23
N LEU A 136 12.42 8.21 10.42
CA LEU A 136 12.73 8.84 11.70
C LEU A 136 14.23 9.00 11.92
N MET A 137 15.02 7.97 11.63
CA MET A 137 16.47 8.02 11.72
C MET A 137 17.07 9.15 10.85
N CYS A 138 16.58 9.29 9.62
CA CYS A 138 16.98 10.37 8.72
C CYS A 138 16.52 11.75 9.27
N SER A 139 15.30 11.83 9.79
CA SER A 139 14.77 13.07 10.39
C SER A 139 15.51 13.51 11.67
N LEU A 140 16.17 12.59 12.37
CA LEU A 140 17.01 12.84 13.54
C LEU A 140 18.50 13.02 13.17
N GLU A 141 18.81 13.10 11.86
CA GLU A 141 20.19 13.24 11.34
C GLU A 141 21.14 12.14 11.80
N ARG A 142 20.60 10.96 12.14
CA ARG A 142 21.41 9.78 12.54
C ARG A 142 21.88 8.97 11.33
N ILE A 143 21.23 9.14 10.19
CA ILE A 143 21.56 8.52 8.90
C ILE A 143 21.47 9.59 7.83
N ASP A 144 22.45 9.62 6.94
CA ASP A 144 22.46 10.52 5.80
C ASP A 144 21.37 10.16 4.78
N GLU A 145 20.98 11.15 3.98
CA GLU A 145 20.04 10.92 2.88
C GLU A 145 20.67 10.00 1.82
N ASP A 146 19.85 9.09 1.30
CA ASP A 146 20.26 8.18 0.25
C ASP A 146 20.48 8.91 -1.09
N ASP A 147 21.66 8.76 -1.68
CA ASP A 147 21.95 9.25 -3.03
C ASP A 147 21.17 8.45 -4.09
N ARG A 148 20.16 9.12 -4.72
CA ARG A 148 19.35 8.52 -5.80
C ARG A 148 20.10 8.40 -7.12
N ASP A 149 21.15 9.18 -7.31
CA ASP A 149 21.91 9.22 -8.55
C ASP A 149 23.05 8.21 -8.58
N HIS A 150 23.34 7.57 -7.46
CA HIS A 150 24.34 6.53 -7.39
C HIS A 150 24.03 5.37 -8.35
N TYR A 151 25.00 4.99 -9.17
CA TYR A 151 24.82 3.94 -10.20
C TYR A 151 24.42 2.58 -9.63
N GLY A 152 24.83 2.23 -8.42
CA GLY A 152 24.43 1.01 -7.74
C GLY A 152 22.94 0.89 -7.47
N LYS A 153 22.21 2.02 -7.47
CA LYS A 153 20.74 2.07 -7.28
C LYS A 153 19.96 2.12 -8.60
N LYS A 154 20.64 2.24 -9.73
CA LYS A 154 20.03 2.25 -11.05
C LYS A 154 20.00 0.85 -11.66
N ARG A 155 19.04 0.58 -12.52
CA ARG A 155 18.89 -0.66 -13.27
C ARG A 155 18.83 -0.31 -14.75
N LEU A 156 19.51 -1.12 -15.56
CA LEU A 156 19.48 -1.01 -17.03
C LEU A 156 18.60 -2.13 -17.58
N ASP A 157 17.55 -1.75 -18.30
CA ASP A 157 16.70 -2.70 -19.00
C ASP A 157 17.38 -3.13 -20.30
N LEU A 158 17.88 -4.36 -20.31
CA LEU A 158 18.45 -5.01 -21.49
C LEU A 158 17.36 -5.75 -22.29
N ALA A 159 17.77 -6.48 -23.32
CA ALA A 159 16.87 -7.21 -24.20
C ALA A 159 15.89 -8.15 -23.47
N GLY A 160 16.33 -8.86 -22.43
CA GLY A 160 15.53 -9.80 -21.67
C GLY A 160 14.27 -9.16 -21.06
N PRO A 161 14.41 -8.14 -20.19
CA PRO A 161 13.26 -7.43 -19.61
C PRO A 161 12.35 -6.79 -20.64
N LEU A 162 12.91 -6.21 -21.73
CA LEU A 162 12.13 -5.55 -22.79
C LEU A 162 11.30 -6.56 -23.57
N LEU A 163 11.90 -7.65 -24.02
CA LEU A 163 11.19 -8.74 -24.71
C LEU A 163 10.17 -9.43 -23.81
N GLY A 164 10.51 -9.66 -22.54
CA GLY A 164 9.59 -10.19 -21.55
C GLY A 164 8.40 -9.27 -21.28
N GLY A 165 8.60 -7.95 -21.31
CA GLY A 165 7.54 -6.96 -21.22
C GLY A 165 6.58 -7.03 -22.39
N LEU A 166 7.13 -7.05 -23.63
CA LEU A 166 6.35 -7.17 -24.85
C LEU A 166 5.55 -8.49 -24.87
N PHE A 167 6.22 -9.62 -24.57
CA PHE A 167 5.54 -10.91 -24.53
C PHE A 167 4.36 -10.91 -23.53
N ARG A 168 4.56 -10.41 -22.30
CA ARG A 168 3.49 -10.33 -21.31
C ARG A 168 2.32 -9.47 -21.78
N MET A 169 2.61 -8.38 -22.46
CA MET A 169 1.57 -7.49 -23.02
C MET A 169 0.74 -8.22 -24.09
N LEU A 170 1.41 -8.87 -25.04
CA LEU A 170 0.75 -9.60 -26.14
C LEU A 170 -0.01 -10.81 -25.61
N PHE A 171 0.55 -11.55 -24.66
CA PHE A 171 -0.12 -12.71 -24.05
C PHE A 171 -1.39 -12.30 -23.28
N ARG A 172 -1.35 -11.18 -22.54
CA ARG A 172 -2.56 -10.63 -21.90
C ARG A 172 -3.61 -10.21 -22.91
N LYS A 173 -3.21 -9.65 -24.04
CA LYS A 173 -4.13 -9.32 -25.12
C LYS A 173 -4.77 -10.58 -25.70
N LEU A 174 -3.97 -11.59 -26.02
CA LEU A 174 -4.46 -12.88 -26.52
C LEU A 174 -5.48 -13.49 -25.56
N THR A 175 -5.16 -13.61 -24.26
CA THR A 175 -6.08 -14.18 -23.26
C THR A 175 -7.38 -13.38 -23.17
N LYS A 176 -7.31 -12.06 -23.24
CA LYS A 176 -8.50 -11.18 -23.23
C LYS A 176 -9.36 -11.38 -24.47
N ASP A 177 -8.74 -11.48 -25.64
CA ASP A 177 -9.45 -11.67 -26.92
C ASP A 177 -10.12 -13.06 -26.97
N VAL A 178 -9.44 -14.11 -26.48
CA VAL A 178 -10.02 -15.46 -26.33
C VAL A 178 -11.22 -15.43 -25.37
N LEU A 179 -11.09 -14.75 -24.23
CA LEU A 179 -12.20 -14.64 -23.27
C LEU A 179 -13.40 -13.92 -23.88
N ALA A 180 -13.17 -12.82 -24.59
CA ALA A 180 -14.23 -12.07 -25.27
C ALA A 180 -14.92 -12.90 -26.35
N TYR A 181 -14.15 -13.70 -27.12
CA TYR A 181 -14.71 -14.61 -28.09
C TYR A 181 -15.56 -15.70 -27.45
N LEU A 182 -15.07 -16.33 -26.37
CA LEU A 182 -15.84 -17.35 -25.64
C LEU A 182 -17.15 -16.75 -25.08
N GLN A 183 -17.10 -15.57 -24.50
CA GLN A 183 -18.30 -14.90 -24.00
C GLN A 183 -19.31 -14.67 -25.14
N LYS A 184 -18.83 -14.20 -26.29
CA LYS A 184 -19.69 -14.01 -27.47
C LYS A 184 -20.32 -15.31 -27.96
N CYS A 185 -19.57 -16.43 -28.00
CA CYS A 185 -20.10 -17.72 -28.35
C CYS A 185 -21.20 -18.19 -27.39
N ILE A 186 -21.03 -17.94 -26.08
CA ILE A 186 -22.04 -18.25 -25.06
C ILE A 186 -23.31 -17.42 -25.27
N ASP A 187 -23.13 -16.11 -25.47
CA ASP A 187 -24.24 -15.15 -25.61
C ASP A 187 -25.06 -15.44 -26.90
N GLU A 188 -24.40 -15.91 -27.96
CA GLU A 188 -25.02 -16.26 -29.25
C GLU A 188 -25.41 -17.72 -29.36
N ALA A 189 -25.27 -18.54 -28.31
CA ALA A 189 -25.51 -19.98 -28.27
C ALA A 189 -24.85 -20.75 -29.44
N ARG A 190 -23.64 -20.34 -29.84
CA ARG A 190 -22.87 -20.99 -30.91
C ARG A 190 -21.94 -22.04 -30.33
N ASP A 191 -21.70 -23.08 -31.10
CA ASP A 191 -20.70 -24.09 -30.76
C ASP A 191 -19.29 -23.46 -30.76
N PHE A 192 -18.52 -23.77 -29.72
CA PHE A 192 -17.16 -23.30 -29.59
C PHE A 192 -16.23 -24.02 -30.55
N ASN A 193 -15.57 -23.30 -31.45
CA ASN A 193 -14.55 -23.81 -32.35
C ASN A 193 -13.23 -23.05 -32.15
N LEU A 194 -12.21 -23.73 -31.65
CA LEU A 194 -10.87 -23.19 -31.44
C LEU A 194 -10.23 -22.62 -32.71
N ALA A 195 -10.59 -23.18 -33.89
CA ALA A 195 -10.08 -22.72 -35.18
C ALA A 195 -10.58 -21.30 -35.58
N CYS A 196 -11.65 -20.82 -34.92
CA CYS A 196 -12.20 -19.50 -35.18
C CYS A 196 -11.54 -18.37 -34.30
N VAL A 197 -10.65 -18.72 -33.39
CA VAL A 197 -9.83 -17.74 -32.66
C VAL A 197 -8.80 -17.21 -33.66
N ASN A 198 -9.12 -16.08 -34.29
CA ASN A 198 -8.21 -15.44 -35.24
C ASN A 198 -6.93 -15.02 -34.51
N TYR A 199 -5.84 -15.64 -34.91
CA TYR A 199 -4.47 -15.32 -34.48
C TYR A 199 -3.95 -14.05 -35.19
N SER A 200 -4.73 -12.99 -35.27
CA SER A 200 -4.22 -11.71 -35.76
C SER A 200 -3.39 -11.06 -34.62
N ILE A 201 -2.15 -11.52 -34.54
CA ILE A 201 -1.07 -10.91 -33.77
C ILE A 201 -0.45 -9.78 -34.57
#